data_de2be8517e49051f7c1b895b7b2273e3
#
_entry.id   de2be8517e49051f7c1b895b7b2273e3
#
_cell.length_a   1.000
_cell.length_b   1.000
_cell.length_c   1.000
_cell.angle_alpha   90.00
_cell.angle_beta   90.00
_cell.angle_gamma   90.00
#
_symmetry.space_group_name_H-M   'P 1'
#
loop_
_entity.id
_entity.type
_entity.pdbx_description
1 polymer ?
#
loop_
_entity_poly.entity_id
_entity_poly.type
_entity_poly.pdbx_seq_one_letter_code
_entity_poly.pdbx_strand_id
1 'polypeptide(L)'
;MRFVINWSTPNAGMDPAYTKAVVDYINNGTPMDEFEGFKILERVFFPQEGGGCQIVEAHSMWHVYQFTGPWTKAFGITVEVIPALSDEEFVSAEAKIALAQG
;
A
#
# COMPACT_ATOMS: atom_id res chain seq x y z
N MET A 1 4.68 4.37 10.98
CA MET A 1 5.29 3.13 10.45
C MET A 1 5.15 3.09 8.93
N ARG A 2 6.12 2.52 8.29
CA ARG A 2 6.11 2.40 6.83
C ARG A 2 5.74 0.99 6.42
N PHE A 3 4.91 0.86 5.38
CA PHE A 3 4.51 -0.43 4.84
C PHE A 3 4.62 -0.40 3.32
N VAL A 4 4.96 -1.54 2.74
CA VAL A 4 4.84 -1.78 1.30
C VAL A 4 3.57 -2.61 1.09
N ILE A 5 2.71 -2.16 0.21
CA ILE A 5 1.48 -2.84 -0.12
C ILE A 5 1.57 -3.30 -1.58
N ASN A 6 1.59 -4.62 -1.78
CA ASN A 6 1.51 -5.21 -3.11
C ASN A 6 0.08 -5.72 -3.29
N TRP A 7 -0.52 -5.46 -4.44
CA TRP A 7 -1.85 -6.00 -4.71
C TRP A 7 -1.90 -6.65 -6.08
N SER A 8 -2.80 -7.62 -6.21
CA SER A 8 -3.11 -8.26 -7.46
C SER A 8 -4.61 -8.44 -7.59
N THR A 9 -5.08 -8.44 -8.83
CA THR A 9 -6.51 -8.52 -9.12
C THR A 9 -6.82 -9.83 -9.81
N PRO A 10 -8.07 -10.34 -9.69
CA PRO A 10 -8.47 -11.52 -10.43
C PRO A 10 -8.31 -11.32 -11.94
N ASN A 11 -7.92 -12.39 -12.63
CA ASN A 11 -7.79 -12.39 -14.09
C ASN A 11 -6.87 -11.27 -14.61
N ALA A 12 -5.78 -10.99 -13.89
CA ALA A 12 -4.79 -9.99 -14.25
C ALA A 12 -5.41 -8.61 -14.53
N GLY A 13 -6.45 -8.26 -13.78
CA GLY A 13 -7.07 -6.94 -13.89
C GLY A 13 -7.92 -6.76 -15.14
N MET A 14 -8.37 -7.84 -15.75
CA MET A 14 -9.19 -7.76 -16.97
C MET A 14 -10.65 -7.36 -16.71
N ASP A 15 -11.03 -7.17 -15.45
CA ASP A 15 -12.36 -6.68 -15.09
C ASP A 15 -12.47 -5.19 -15.45
N PRO A 16 -13.33 -4.82 -16.41
CA PRO A 16 -13.50 -3.40 -16.79
C PRO A 16 -13.97 -2.52 -15.64
N ALA A 17 -14.71 -3.08 -14.69
CA ALA A 17 -15.21 -2.32 -13.55
C ALA A 17 -14.08 -1.89 -12.63
N TYR A 18 -13.09 -2.76 -12.41
CA TYR A 18 -11.91 -2.42 -11.63
C TYR A 18 -11.11 -1.31 -12.29
N THR A 19 -10.81 -1.45 -13.59
CA THR A 19 -10.03 -0.46 -14.32
C THR A 19 -10.73 0.90 -14.31
N LYS A 20 -12.04 0.90 -14.55
CA LYS A 20 -12.83 2.14 -14.53
C LYS A 20 -12.80 2.79 -13.15
N ALA A 21 -12.97 2.00 -12.09
CA ALA A 21 -12.96 2.53 -10.73
C ALA A 21 -11.62 3.17 -10.37
N VAL A 22 -10.50 2.54 -10.77
CA VAL A 22 -9.16 3.08 -10.53
C VAL A 22 -8.96 4.39 -11.31
N VAL A 23 -9.32 4.41 -12.58
CA VAL A 23 -9.18 5.61 -13.41
C VAL A 23 -10.03 6.75 -12.83
N ASP A 24 -11.27 6.48 -12.45
CA ASP A 24 -12.14 7.48 -11.83
C ASP A 24 -11.56 7.98 -10.51
N TYR A 25 -11.03 7.10 -9.70
CA TYR A 25 -10.41 7.46 -8.44
C TYR A 25 -9.23 8.43 -8.64
N ILE A 26 -8.37 8.14 -9.61
CA ILE A 26 -7.22 8.99 -9.94
C ILE A 26 -7.70 10.33 -10.48
N ASN A 27 -8.67 10.31 -11.41
CA ASN A 27 -9.20 11.52 -12.03
C ASN A 27 -9.92 12.42 -11.02
N ASN A 28 -10.43 11.85 -9.94
CA ASN A 28 -11.09 12.60 -8.86
C ASN A 28 -10.10 13.06 -7.77
N GLY A 29 -8.80 12.97 -8.01
CA GLY A 29 -7.78 13.50 -7.10
C GLY A 29 -7.39 12.57 -5.97
N THR A 30 -7.60 11.28 -6.11
CA THR A 30 -7.19 10.26 -5.12
C THR A 30 -7.60 10.63 -3.69
N PRO A 31 -8.91 10.80 -3.42
CA PRO A 31 -9.39 11.43 -2.18
C PRO A 31 -9.02 10.67 -0.89
N MET A 32 -8.72 9.36 -0.98
CA MET A 32 -8.38 8.56 0.19
C MET A 32 -6.89 8.25 0.29
N ASP A 33 -6.05 8.88 -0.54
CA ASP A 33 -4.60 8.65 -0.45
C ASP A 33 -3.99 9.25 0.81
N GLU A 34 -4.71 10.13 1.47
CA GLU A 34 -4.26 10.69 2.75
C GLU A 34 -5.47 10.91 3.65
N PHE A 35 -5.39 10.40 4.88
CA PHE A 35 -6.36 10.68 5.95
C PHE A 35 -5.61 10.55 7.27
N GLU A 36 -6.28 10.85 8.38
CA GLU A 36 -5.63 10.81 9.69
C GLU A 36 -5.03 9.42 9.95
N GLY A 37 -3.72 9.39 10.14
CA GLY A 37 -2.98 8.15 10.41
C GLY A 37 -2.55 7.37 9.17
N PHE A 38 -2.74 7.91 7.96
CA PHE A 38 -2.40 7.21 6.72
C PHE A 38 -2.02 8.18 5.61
N LYS A 39 -0.96 7.85 4.87
CA LYS A 39 -0.54 8.61 3.70
C LYS A 39 0.17 7.71 2.71
N ILE A 40 -0.23 7.76 1.45
CA ILE A 40 0.49 7.09 0.37
C ILE A 40 1.65 7.97 -0.08
N LEU A 41 2.85 7.41 -0.08
CA LEU A 41 4.07 8.12 -0.50
C LEU A 41 4.36 7.91 -1.97
N GLU A 42 4.10 6.71 -2.49
CA GLU A 42 4.39 6.35 -3.88
C GLU A 42 3.44 5.23 -4.30
N ARG A 43 3.02 5.23 -5.56
CA ARG A 43 2.21 4.17 -6.15
C ARG A 43 2.66 3.92 -7.58
N VAL A 44 2.78 2.64 -7.94
CA VAL A 44 3.02 2.22 -9.32
C VAL A 44 2.09 1.07 -9.66
N PHE A 45 1.74 0.97 -10.93
CA PHE A 45 0.85 -0.08 -11.43
C PHE A 45 1.67 -1.05 -12.28
N PHE A 46 1.25 -2.32 -12.24
CA PHE A 46 1.79 -3.39 -13.08
C PHE A 46 0.68 -3.79 -14.08
N PRO A 47 0.53 -3.08 -15.21
CA PRO A 47 -0.61 -3.32 -16.11
C PRO A 47 -0.65 -4.73 -16.67
N GLN A 48 0.52 -5.34 -16.88
CA GLN A 48 0.59 -6.70 -17.42
C GLN A 48 0.11 -7.76 -16.44
N GLU A 49 0.21 -7.48 -15.15
CA GLU A 49 -0.15 -8.42 -14.09
C GLU A 49 -1.46 -8.05 -13.40
N GLY A 50 -2.00 -6.91 -13.72
CA GLY A 50 -3.26 -6.44 -13.15
C GLY A 50 -3.18 -6.05 -11.68
N GLY A 51 -2.01 -5.63 -11.23
CA GLY A 51 -1.80 -5.21 -9.85
C GLY A 51 -0.94 -3.99 -9.75
N GLY A 52 -0.28 -3.84 -8.61
CA GLY A 52 0.61 -2.73 -8.37
C GLY A 52 1.27 -2.81 -7.02
N CYS A 53 1.99 -1.75 -6.69
CA CYS A 53 2.70 -1.61 -5.44
C CYS A 53 2.59 -0.18 -4.94
N GLN A 54 2.48 0.00 -3.63
CA GLN A 54 2.54 1.34 -3.05
C GLN A 54 3.28 1.30 -1.72
N ILE A 55 3.91 2.43 -1.41
CA ILE A 55 4.61 2.63 -0.14
C ILE A 55 3.79 3.64 0.65
N VAL A 56 3.47 3.29 1.90
CA VAL A 56 2.60 4.12 2.73
C VAL A 56 3.24 4.38 4.09
N GLU A 57 2.87 5.52 4.68
CA GLU A 57 3.06 5.79 6.11
C GLU A 57 1.72 5.59 6.80
N ALA A 58 1.70 4.80 7.86
CA ALA A 58 0.48 4.53 8.61
C ALA A 58 0.80 4.37 10.09
N HIS A 59 -0.13 4.79 10.95
CA HIS A 59 0.05 4.62 12.39
C HIS A 59 -0.07 3.16 12.81
N SER A 60 -0.85 2.36 12.07
CA SER A 60 -1.06 0.94 12.40
C SER A 60 -1.62 0.18 11.21
N MET A 61 -1.68 -1.16 11.33
CA MET A 61 -2.34 -2.00 10.34
C MET A 61 -3.82 -1.68 10.17
N TRP A 62 -4.47 -1.21 11.22
CA TRP A 62 -5.86 -0.77 11.10
C TRP A 62 -6.02 0.32 10.06
N HIS A 63 -5.11 1.30 10.05
CA HIS A 63 -5.13 2.39 9.08
C HIS A 63 -4.85 1.89 7.66
N VAL A 64 -3.94 0.93 7.52
CA VAL A 64 -3.69 0.29 6.22
C VAL A 64 -4.96 -0.40 5.71
N TYR A 65 -5.60 -1.18 6.56
CA TYR A 65 -6.82 -1.89 6.18
C TYR A 65 -7.97 -0.93 5.86
N GLN A 66 -8.02 0.20 6.53
CA GLN A 66 -9.03 1.23 6.25
C GLN A 66 -8.95 1.71 4.80
N PHE A 67 -7.74 1.73 4.24
CA PHE A 67 -7.55 2.03 2.81
C PHE A 67 -7.81 0.81 1.92
N THR A 68 -7.22 -0.33 2.25
CA THR A 68 -7.27 -1.52 1.36
C THR A 68 -8.61 -2.23 1.39
N GLY A 69 -9.30 -2.20 2.54
CA GLY A 69 -10.52 -2.98 2.75
C GLY A 69 -11.63 -2.71 1.74
N PRO A 70 -11.98 -1.44 1.45
CA PRO A 70 -13.01 -1.16 0.44
C PRO A 70 -12.67 -1.71 -0.95
N TRP A 71 -11.41 -1.62 -1.35
CA TRP A 71 -10.97 -2.14 -2.64
C TRP A 71 -11.01 -3.66 -2.70
N THR A 72 -10.54 -4.33 -1.63
CA THR A 72 -10.58 -5.80 -1.58
C THR A 72 -12.01 -6.31 -1.61
N LYS A 73 -12.92 -5.67 -0.89
CA LYS A 73 -14.33 -6.08 -0.85
C LYS A 73 -15.03 -5.83 -2.17
N ALA A 74 -14.70 -4.73 -2.85
CA ALA A 74 -15.37 -4.38 -4.11
C ALA A 74 -14.91 -5.25 -5.28
N PHE A 75 -13.63 -5.64 -5.33
CA PHE A 75 -13.04 -6.25 -6.52
C PHE A 75 -12.34 -7.58 -6.27
N GLY A 76 -12.37 -8.10 -5.06
CA GLY A 76 -11.68 -9.36 -4.74
C GLY A 76 -10.18 -9.28 -4.88
N ILE A 77 -9.60 -8.12 -4.59
CA ILE A 77 -8.16 -7.88 -4.71
C ILE A 77 -7.42 -8.65 -3.62
N THR A 78 -6.32 -9.30 -4.00
CA THR A 78 -5.39 -9.90 -3.04
C THR A 78 -4.35 -8.87 -2.66
N VAL A 79 -4.13 -8.70 -1.35
CA VAL A 79 -3.22 -7.67 -0.82
C VAL A 79 -2.17 -8.34 0.06
N GLU A 80 -0.90 -8.01 -0.19
CA GLU A 80 0.20 -8.37 0.68
C GLU A 80 0.74 -7.10 1.32
N VAL A 81 0.83 -7.07 2.64
CA VAL A 81 1.32 -5.91 3.39
C VAL A 81 2.61 -6.27 4.10
N ILE A 82 3.67 -5.55 3.79
CA ILE A 82 5.01 -5.82 4.32
C ILE A 82 5.45 -4.63 5.16
N PRO A 83 5.72 -4.82 6.47
CA PRO A 83 6.32 -3.77 7.28
C PRO A 83 7.70 -3.41 6.72
N ALA A 84 8.01 -2.12 6.67
CA ALA A 84 9.24 -1.64 6.04
C ALA A 84 9.85 -0.53 6.88
N LEU A 85 11.15 -0.30 6.69
CA LEU A 85 11.90 0.76 7.33
C LEU A 85 12.46 1.70 6.28
N SER A 86 12.52 2.98 6.61
CA SER A 86 13.29 3.95 5.82
C SER A 86 14.78 3.73 6.08
N ASP A 87 15.64 4.39 5.29
CA ASP A 87 17.08 4.34 5.50
C ASP A 87 17.44 4.75 6.93
N GLU A 88 16.86 5.85 7.41
CA GLU A 88 17.13 6.36 8.76
C GLU A 88 16.68 5.38 9.84
N GLU A 89 15.50 4.81 9.68
CA GLU A 89 14.98 3.82 10.61
C GLU A 89 15.83 2.56 10.62
N PHE A 90 16.28 2.11 9.46
CA PHE A 90 17.13 0.95 9.35
C PHE A 90 18.46 1.15 10.07
N VAL A 91 19.11 2.28 9.80
CA VAL A 91 20.38 2.63 10.46
C VAL A 91 20.21 2.69 11.98
N SER A 92 19.13 3.33 12.44
CA SER A 92 18.83 3.43 13.87
C SER A 92 18.57 2.08 14.51
N ALA A 93 17.82 1.20 13.84
CA ALA A 93 17.51 -0.13 14.32
C ALA A 93 18.80 -0.98 14.43
N GLU A 94 19.67 -0.93 13.44
CA GLU A 94 20.92 -1.67 13.44
C GLU A 94 21.85 -1.19 14.55
N ALA A 95 21.89 0.11 14.81
CA ALA A 95 22.68 0.65 15.93
C ALA A 95 22.18 0.12 17.28
N LYS A 96 20.87 0.06 17.46
CA LYS A 96 20.27 -0.47 18.68
C LYS A 96 20.54 -1.96 18.85
N ILE A 97 20.49 -2.71 17.76
CA ILE A 97 20.82 -4.15 17.78
C ILE A 97 22.28 -4.33 18.19
N ALA A 98 23.20 -3.56 17.63
CA ALA A 98 24.63 -3.64 17.96
C ALA A 98 24.88 -3.35 19.43
N LEU A 99 24.21 -2.33 19.99
CA LEU A 99 24.33 -2.00 21.42
C LEU A 99 23.80 -3.13 22.31
N ALA A 100 22.71 -3.77 21.92
CA ALA A 100 22.13 -4.86 22.69
C ALA A 100 23.01 -6.11 22.71
N GLN A 101 23.81 -6.32 21.66
CA GLN A 101 24.69 -7.50 21.55
C GLN A 101 26.11 -7.27 22.11
N GLY A 102 26.45 -6.04 22.28
CA GLY A 102 27.77 -5.69 22.54
C GLY A 102 28.20 -5.10 23.76
#